data_a3232f9b3d92db4cd40f2e217ff8d127
#
_entry.id   a3232f9b3d92db4cd40f2e217ff8d127
#
_cell.length_a   1.000
_cell.length_b   1.000
_cell.length_c   1.000
_cell.angle_alpha   90.00
_cell.angle_beta   90.00
_cell.angle_gamma   90.00
#
_symmetry.space_group_name_H-M   'P 1'
#
loop_
_entity.id
_entity.type
_entity.pdbx_description
1 polymer ?
#
loop_
_entity_poly.entity_id
_entity_poly.type
_entity_poly.pdbx_seq_one_letter_code
_entity_poly.pdbx_strand_id
1 'polypeptide(L)'
;MEINHCPHCKGKYKFIKAGTYRRKNGKIVQRFQCQACKKGFSEQTFNYNYRFKKPHLDLIIFRLLCTSTSQRKTALVVGVNPKTIDLRVKRFGIVCIENLEQMRELETSEKIGFDEMESFEHSKCKPITLPIAVDMKSRKILAISSGNIAAKGHLAEISKKKYGIRKCERNKALEKMFLQLKKLGSKNFILLTDESPHYPKKVKKYFPDYDYVRFKGRRACVVGQGELKEGGRDPLFNLNHTYAMIRDNVKRLTRKTWCTTKKLLNLNYMLHIYAFFHNQLMYGLRPKIFNF
;
A
#
# COMPACT_ATOMS: atom_id res chain seq x y z
N MET A 1 -7.13 18.21 19.79
CA MET A 1 -7.82 17.57 18.64
C MET A 1 -9.29 17.92 18.76
N GLU A 2 -9.82 18.68 17.84
CA GLU A 2 -11.26 18.93 17.79
C GLU A 2 -12.00 17.68 17.30
N ILE A 3 -12.98 17.25 18.09
CA ILE A 3 -13.78 16.06 17.77
C ILE A 3 -14.93 16.49 16.86
N ASN A 4 -14.79 16.27 15.56
CA ASN A 4 -15.75 16.73 14.55
C ASN A 4 -16.74 15.65 14.08
N HIS A 5 -16.56 14.37 14.48
CA HIS A 5 -17.43 13.27 14.09
C HIS A 5 -17.41 12.13 15.11
N CYS A 6 -18.43 11.30 15.09
CA CYS A 6 -18.50 10.09 15.92
C CYS A 6 -17.62 8.97 15.31
N PRO A 7 -16.71 8.33 16.06
CA PRO A 7 -15.88 7.23 15.55
C PRO A 7 -16.67 5.95 15.21
N HIS A 8 -17.92 5.84 15.69
CA HIS A 8 -18.75 4.65 15.49
C HIS A 8 -19.69 4.76 14.30
N CYS A 9 -20.43 5.87 14.16
CA CYS A 9 -21.38 6.09 13.06
C CYS A 9 -20.87 7.09 12.02
N LYS A 10 -19.67 7.70 12.25
CA LYS A 10 -19.00 8.69 11.38
C LYS A 10 -19.81 9.95 11.07
N GLY A 11 -20.97 10.11 11.70
CA GLY A 11 -21.80 11.31 11.52
C GLY A 11 -21.29 12.50 12.34
N LYS A 12 -21.55 13.72 11.83
CA LYS A 12 -21.26 14.99 12.50
C LYS A 12 -22.44 15.41 13.37
N TYR A 13 -22.65 14.74 14.49
CA TYR A 13 -23.74 15.02 15.42
C TYR A 13 -23.26 15.74 16.67
N LYS A 14 -24.20 16.30 17.43
CA LYS A 14 -23.90 16.81 18.78
C LYS A 14 -23.45 15.69 19.70
N PHE A 15 -22.45 15.97 20.51
CA PHE A 15 -21.90 15.04 21.51
C PHE A 15 -22.17 15.59 22.90
N ILE A 16 -22.55 14.71 23.81
CA ILE A 16 -22.74 15.05 25.22
C ILE A 16 -21.48 14.65 25.97
N LYS A 17 -20.99 15.50 26.87
CA LYS A 17 -19.93 15.14 27.82
C LYS A 17 -20.48 14.07 28.77
N ALA A 18 -19.86 12.91 28.80
CA ALA A 18 -20.29 11.74 29.57
C ALA A 18 -19.28 11.37 30.67
N GLY A 19 -18.85 12.37 31.43
CA GLY A 19 -17.87 12.22 32.50
C GLY A 19 -16.42 12.12 32.03
N THR A 20 -15.52 11.94 32.98
CA THR A 20 -14.07 11.78 32.76
C THR A 20 -13.57 10.47 33.34
N TYR A 21 -12.37 10.05 32.93
CA TYR A 21 -11.63 8.96 33.58
C TYR A 21 -10.14 9.27 33.62
N ARG A 22 -9.45 8.75 34.65
CA ARG A 22 -7.99 8.89 34.79
C ARG A 22 -7.29 7.68 34.19
N ARG A 23 -6.29 7.92 33.35
CA ARG A 23 -5.40 6.88 32.81
C ARG A 23 -4.35 6.47 33.84
N LYS A 24 -3.67 5.30 33.62
CA LYS A 24 -2.56 4.85 34.47
C LYS A 24 -1.40 5.84 34.56
N ASN A 25 -1.18 6.67 33.52
CA ASN A 25 -0.18 7.74 33.50
C ASN A 25 -0.67 9.07 34.13
N GLY A 26 -1.77 9.07 34.86
CA GLY A 26 -2.33 10.24 35.53
C GLY A 26 -3.18 11.17 34.66
N LYS A 27 -3.12 11.08 33.34
CA LYS A 27 -3.87 11.96 32.42
C LYS A 27 -5.37 11.75 32.55
N ILE A 28 -6.13 12.83 32.77
CA ILE A 28 -7.60 12.85 32.77
C ILE A 28 -8.08 12.93 31.31
N VAL A 29 -9.03 12.11 30.94
CA VAL A 29 -9.59 12.04 29.58
C VAL A 29 -11.11 12.22 29.62
N GLN A 30 -11.61 13.17 28.83
CA GLN A 30 -13.04 13.41 28.68
C GLN A 30 -13.69 12.30 27.86
N ARG A 31 -14.81 11.77 28.34
CA ARG A 31 -15.72 10.91 27.57
C ARG A 31 -16.80 11.72 26.90
N PHE A 32 -17.24 11.24 25.76
CA PHE A 32 -18.34 11.78 25.00
C PHE A 32 -19.34 10.66 24.66
N GLN A 33 -20.61 11.03 24.51
CA GLN A 33 -21.64 10.14 23.97
C GLN A 33 -22.24 10.76 22.72
N CYS A 34 -22.31 9.98 21.65
CA CYS A 34 -22.97 10.40 20.43
C CYS A 34 -24.49 10.38 20.59
N GLN A 35 -25.17 11.48 20.29
CA GLN A 35 -26.62 11.56 20.41
C GLN A 35 -27.35 10.67 19.41
N ALA A 36 -26.78 10.42 18.23
CA ALA A 36 -27.39 9.60 17.20
C ALA A 36 -27.27 8.09 17.49
N CYS A 37 -26.07 7.58 17.69
CA CYS A 37 -25.86 6.13 17.89
C CYS A 37 -25.75 5.70 19.36
N LYS A 38 -25.84 6.65 20.31
CA LYS A 38 -25.76 6.45 21.78
C LYS A 38 -24.47 5.80 22.27
N LYS A 39 -23.48 5.57 21.42
CA LYS A 39 -22.19 4.96 21.80
C LYS A 39 -21.26 5.99 22.43
N GLY A 40 -20.58 5.56 23.50
CA GLY A 40 -19.56 6.36 24.16
C GLY A 40 -18.21 6.26 23.46
N PHE A 41 -17.45 7.35 23.48
CA PHE A 41 -16.10 7.43 22.94
C PHE A 41 -15.28 8.51 23.66
N SER A 42 -13.99 8.60 23.35
CA SER A 42 -13.08 9.65 23.82
C SER A 42 -12.08 9.96 22.72
N GLU A 43 -11.22 10.98 22.91
CA GLU A 43 -10.10 11.26 22.00
C GLU A 43 -9.28 10.03 21.66
N GLN A 44 -9.10 9.12 22.62
CA GLN A 44 -8.33 7.89 22.41
C GLN A 44 -8.97 6.89 21.46
N THR A 45 -10.29 6.97 21.28
CA THR A 45 -11.00 6.09 20.35
C THR A 45 -10.57 6.34 18.90
N PHE A 46 -10.04 7.53 18.59
CA PHE A 46 -9.50 7.88 17.28
C PHE A 46 -8.05 7.42 17.07
N ASN A 47 -7.34 7.05 18.12
CA ASN A 47 -5.97 6.58 17.97
C ASN A 47 -5.93 5.21 17.28
N TYR A 48 -5.01 5.03 16.34
CA TYR A 48 -4.82 3.76 15.63
C TYR A 48 -4.60 2.57 16.58
N ASN A 49 -3.97 2.82 17.73
CA ASN A 49 -3.64 1.81 18.73
C ASN A 49 -4.71 1.68 19.84
N TYR A 50 -5.90 2.25 19.65
CA TYR A 50 -7.00 2.12 20.59
C TYR A 50 -7.30 0.66 20.91
N ARG A 51 -7.35 0.33 22.22
CA ARG A 51 -7.48 -1.03 22.77
C ARG A 51 -6.29 -1.97 22.51
N PHE A 52 -5.16 -1.46 22.07
CA PHE A 52 -3.96 -2.29 21.99
C PHE A 52 -3.35 -2.48 23.38
N LYS A 53 -3.10 -3.74 23.76
CA LYS A 53 -2.49 -4.06 25.07
C LYS A 53 -0.99 -3.73 25.17
N LYS A 54 -0.26 -3.82 24.04
CA LYS A 54 1.20 -3.64 23.97
C LYS A 54 1.57 -2.65 22.85
N PRO A 55 1.18 -1.36 22.95
CA PRO A 55 1.43 -0.38 21.86
C PRO A 55 2.93 -0.04 21.72
N HIS A 56 3.75 -0.24 22.74
CA HIS A 56 5.21 -0.04 22.68
C HIS A 56 5.90 -0.97 21.67
N LEU A 57 5.28 -2.08 21.27
CA LEU A 57 5.82 -3.00 20.26
C LEU A 57 5.48 -2.55 18.82
N ASP A 58 4.63 -1.54 18.64
CA ASP A 58 4.11 -1.20 17.32
C ASP A 58 5.21 -0.77 16.35
N LEU A 59 6.21 -0.01 16.83
CA LEU A 59 7.34 0.43 16.00
C LEU A 59 8.20 -0.75 15.50
N ILE A 60 8.53 -1.67 16.36
CA ILE A 60 9.34 -2.83 15.97
C ILE A 60 8.54 -3.77 15.07
N ILE A 61 7.25 -3.97 15.33
CA ILE A 61 6.35 -4.74 14.46
C ILE A 61 6.29 -4.11 13.07
N PHE A 62 6.10 -2.79 12.97
CA PHE A 62 6.05 -2.06 11.71
C PHE A 62 7.33 -2.28 10.89
N ARG A 63 8.50 -2.09 11.49
CA ARG A 63 9.80 -2.28 10.84
C ARG A 63 10.02 -3.72 10.38
N LEU A 64 9.74 -4.71 11.22
CA LEU A 64 9.87 -6.13 10.86
C LEU A 64 8.96 -6.52 9.69
N LEU A 65 7.74 -6.00 9.64
CA LEU A 65 6.83 -6.24 8.52
C LEU A 65 7.35 -5.68 7.20
N CYS A 66 8.16 -4.62 7.23
CA CYS A 66 8.73 -3.93 6.07
C CYS A 66 10.15 -4.41 5.68
N THR A 67 10.69 -5.42 6.38
CA THR A 67 12.04 -5.97 6.17
C THR A 67 12.01 -7.47 5.92
N SER A 68 11.22 -7.91 4.96
CA SER A 68 11.10 -9.32 4.54
C SER A 68 10.71 -10.33 5.63
N THR A 69 10.19 -9.85 6.79
CA THR A 69 9.79 -10.74 7.88
C THR A 69 8.31 -11.13 7.76
N SER A 70 8.01 -12.44 7.83
CA SER A 70 6.62 -12.90 7.78
C SER A 70 5.88 -12.57 9.09
N GLN A 71 4.55 -12.43 9.04
CA GLN A 71 3.74 -12.15 10.23
C GLN A 71 3.95 -13.16 11.37
N ARG A 72 4.15 -14.46 11.04
CA ARG A 72 4.43 -15.50 12.05
C ARG A 72 5.81 -15.30 12.69
N LYS A 73 6.84 -15.00 11.88
CA LYS A 73 8.18 -14.69 12.40
C LYS A 73 8.19 -13.41 13.22
N THR A 74 7.49 -12.36 12.77
CA THR A 74 7.30 -11.14 13.56
C THR A 74 6.67 -11.44 14.91
N ALA A 75 5.62 -12.25 14.96
CA ALA A 75 4.98 -12.65 16.21
C ALA A 75 5.95 -13.38 17.14
N LEU A 76 6.76 -14.29 16.61
CA LEU A 76 7.80 -15.02 17.35
C LEU A 76 8.84 -14.07 17.93
N VAL A 77 9.40 -13.18 17.09
CA VAL A 77 10.47 -12.24 17.50
C VAL A 77 10.02 -11.28 18.61
N VAL A 78 8.77 -10.77 18.51
CA VAL A 78 8.27 -9.81 19.52
C VAL A 78 7.50 -10.45 20.68
N GLY A 79 7.41 -11.78 20.74
CA GLY A 79 6.77 -12.50 21.85
C GLY A 79 5.27 -12.27 21.96
N VAL A 80 4.53 -12.28 20.83
CA VAL A 80 3.08 -12.09 20.81
C VAL A 80 2.36 -13.15 19.96
N ASN A 81 1.05 -13.29 20.17
CA ASN A 81 0.24 -14.19 19.36
C ASN A 81 0.16 -13.69 17.89
N PRO A 82 0.23 -14.57 16.87
CA PRO A 82 0.11 -14.20 15.46
C PRO A 82 -1.18 -13.42 15.12
N LYS A 83 -2.29 -13.65 15.82
CA LYS A 83 -3.53 -12.86 15.68
C LYS A 83 -3.33 -11.39 16.05
N THR A 84 -2.41 -11.09 16.99
CA THR A 84 -2.04 -9.72 17.35
C THR A 84 -1.38 -9.02 16.17
N ILE A 85 -0.48 -9.71 15.46
CA ILE A 85 0.17 -9.15 14.26
C ILE A 85 -0.84 -8.95 13.12
N ASP A 86 -1.77 -9.87 12.90
CA ASP A 86 -2.84 -9.69 11.89
C ASP A 86 -3.69 -8.44 12.18
N LEU A 87 -4.05 -8.21 13.45
CA LEU A 87 -4.75 -6.99 13.86
C LEU A 87 -3.90 -5.73 13.62
N ARG A 88 -2.58 -5.79 13.91
CA ARG A 88 -1.66 -4.68 13.62
C ARG A 88 -1.60 -4.37 12.13
N VAL A 89 -1.45 -5.39 11.28
CA VAL A 89 -1.43 -5.21 9.83
C VAL A 89 -2.68 -4.50 9.33
N LYS A 90 -3.87 -4.88 9.79
CA LYS A 90 -5.11 -4.20 9.42
C LYS A 90 -5.14 -2.74 9.85
N ARG A 91 -4.81 -2.46 11.10
CA ARG A 91 -4.80 -1.09 11.65
C ARG A 91 -3.74 -0.22 11.01
N PHE A 92 -2.51 -0.71 10.91
CA PHE A 92 -1.42 -0.01 10.24
C PHE A 92 -1.76 0.25 8.77
N GLY A 93 -2.33 -0.75 8.06
CA GLY A 93 -2.73 -0.61 6.67
C GLY A 93 -3.74 0.52 6.45
N ILE A 94 -4.78 0.60 7.29
CA ILE A 94 -5.79 1.67 7.21
C ILE A 94 -5.12 3.03 7.37
N VAL A 95 -4.32 3.20 8.42
CA VAL A 95 -3.70 4.50 8.70
C VAL A 95 -2.61 4.87 7.68
N CYS A 96 -1.85 3.89 7.19
CA CYS A 96 -0.89 4.16 6.10
C CYS A 96 -1.60 4.58 4.80
N ILE A 97 -2.77 4.01 4.50
CA ILE A 97 -3.60 4.46 3.36
C ILE A 97 -4.01 5.92 3.55
N GLU A 98 -4.56 6.27 4.72
CA GLU A 98 -5.02 7.63 5.03
C GLU A 98 -3.86 8.65 4.98
N ASN A 99 -2.71 8.33 5.57
CA ASN A 99 -1.53 9.20 5.52
C ASN A 99 -0.97 9.36 4.09
N LEU A 100 -0.87 8.27 3.33
CA LEU A 100 -0.42 8.35 1.94
C LEU A 100 -1.38 9.16 1.07
N GLU A 101 -2.68 9.14 1.35
CA GLU A 101 -3.67 9.98 0.67
C GLU A 101 -3.48 11.47 0.99
N GLN A 102 -3.26 11.82 2.24
CA GLN A 102 -3.00 13.20 2.66
C GLN A 102 -1.66 13.72 2.11
N MET A 103 -0.60 12.92 2.20
CA MET A 103 0.72 13.29 1.68
C MET A 103 0.71 13.49 0.15
N ARG A 104 -0.13 12.75 -0.56
CA ARG A 104 -0.18 12.79 -2.03
C ARG A 104 -0.52 14.17 -2.59
N GLU A 105 -1.38 14.92 -1.93
CA GLU A 105 -1.74 16.28 -2.33
C GLU A 105 -0.57 17.27 -2.22
N LEU A 106 0.42 16.96 -1.38
CA LEU A 106 1.64 17.74 -1.18
C LEU A 106 2.80 17.27 -2.07
N GLU A 107 2.69 16.08 -2.66
CA GLU A 107 3.75 15.51 -3.51
C GLU A 107 3.75 16.15 -4.89
N THR A 108 4.95 16.50 -5.33
CA THR A 108 5.20 16.99 -6.69
C THR A 108 6.13 16.03 -7.41
N SER A 109 5.92 15.81 -8.69
CA SER A 109 6.76 14.96 -9.53
C SER A 109 6.79 15.52 -10.95
N GLU A 110 7.95 15.46 -11.59
CA GLU A 110 8.13 15.84 -12.99
C GLU A 110 8.00 14.63 -13.93
N LYS A 111 8.42 13.45 -13.47
CA LYS A 111 8.42 12.22 -14.26
C LYS A 111 7.94 11.05 -13.41
N ILE A 112 6.87 10.41 -13.83
CA ILE A 112 6.24 9.29 -13.12
C ILE A 112 6.33 8.04 -13.98
N GLY A 113 7.06 7.05 -13.51
CA GLY A 113 7.06 5.71 -14.10
C GLY A 113 5.96 4.84 -13.48
N PHE A 114 5.24 4.07 -14.29
CA PHE A 114 4.32 3.07 -13.77
C PHE A 114 4.35 1.77 -14.59
N ASP A 115 4.04 0.68 -13.93
CA ASP A 115 3.93 -0.66 -14.51
C ASP A 115 3.06 -1.55 -13.62
N GLU A 116 2.77 -2.77 -14.05
CA GLU A 116 2.01 -3.77 -13.32
C GLU A 116 2.90 -4.93 -12.87
N MET A 117 3.06 -5.09 -11.55
CA MET A 117 3.67 -6.29 -10.98
C MET A 117 2.64 -7.41 -10.90
N GLU A 118 2.90 -8.56 -11.46
CA GLU A 118 2.05 -9.74 -11.26
C GLU A 118 2.54 -10.60 -10.08
N SER A 119 1.59 -11.10 -9.30
CA SER A 119 1.76 -12.05 -8.20
C SER A 119 0.57 -13.01 -8.16
N PHE A 120 0.34 -13.71 -7.05
CA PHE A 120 -0.78 -14.65 -6.96
C PHE A 120 -1.34 -14.76 -5.53
N GLU A 121 -2.60 -15.15 -5.43
CA GLU A 121 -3.30 -15.49 -4.21
C GLU A 121 -3.38 -17.02 -4.08
N HIS A 122 -2.83 -17.59 -3.00
CA HIS A 122 -2.68 -19.02 -2.72
C HIS A 122 -1.84 -19.79 -3.74
N SER A 123 -2.17 -19.73 -5.02
CA SER A 123 -1.51 -20.45 -6.09
C SER A 123 -1.43 -19.63 -7.37
N LYS A 124 -0.56 -20.02 -8.29
CA LYS A 124 -0.43 -19.40 -9.61
C LYS A 124 -1.71 -19.44 -10.45
N CYS A 125 -2.67 -20.33 -10.11
CA CYS A 125 -4.00 -20.35 -10.72
C CYS A 125 -4.89 -19.17 -10.30
N LYS A 126 -4.48 -18.40 -9.29
CA LYS A 126 -5.17 -17.18 -8.83
C LYS A 126 -4.25 -15.97 -8.95
N PRO A 127 -3.88 -15.56 -10.17
CA PRO A 127 -2.99 -14.43 -10.34
C PRO A 127 -3.68 -13.13 -9.94
N ILE A 128 -2.85 -12.16 -9.55
CA ILE A 128 -3.24 -10.80 -9.17
C ILE A 128 -2.30 -9.81 -9.84
N THR A 129 -2.81 -8.63 -10.15
CA THR A 129 -2.04 -7.50 -10.65
C THR A 129 -1.89 -6.42 -9.59
N LEU A 130 -0.76 -5.79 -9.58
CA LEU A 130 -0.36 -4.73 -8.66
C LEU A 130 0.18 -3.55 -9.48
N PRO A 131 -0.70 -2.69 -10.01
CA PRO A 131 -0.25 -1.44 -10.64
C PRO A 131 0.37 -0.51 -9.59
N ILE A 132 1.56 -0.02 -9.87
CA ILE A 132 2.34 0.84 -8.98
C ILE A 132 2.95 1.96 -9.81
N ALA A 133 2.85 3.20 -9.32
CA ALA A 133 3.48 4.37 -9.91
C ALA A 133 4.53 4.95 -8.96
N VAL A 134 5.66 5.34 -9.53
CA VAL A 134 6.86 5.76 -8.80
C VAL A 134 7.36 7.08 -9.37
N ASP A 135 7.75 8.00 -8.51
CA ASP A 135 8.51 9.18 -8.93
C ASP A 135 9.89 8.78 -9.42
N MET A 136 10.22 9.12 -10.65
CA MET A 136 11.45 8.68 -11.31
C MET A 136 12.72 9.36 -10.78
N LYS A 137 12.58 10.45 -10.01
CA LYS A 137 13.70 11.16 -9.37
C LYS A 137 13.96 10.61 -7.97
N SER A 138 12.98 10.63 -7.12
CA SER A 138 13.11 10.27 -5.70
C SER A 138 12.87 8.78 -5.40
N ARG A 139 12.31 8.02 -6.32
CA ARG A 139 11.85 6.64 -6.17
C ARG A 139 10.71 6.45 -5.15
N LYS A 140 10.01 7.52 -4.76
CA LYS A 140 8.83 7.41 -3.92
C LYS A 140 7.70 6.69 -4.63
N ILE A 141 6.97 5.87 -3.90
CA ILE A 141 5.76 5.21 -4.38
C ILE A 141 4.60 6.21 -4.27
N LEU A 142 4.14 6.72 -5.41
CA LEU A 142 3.10 7.74 -5.49
C LEU A 142 1.69 7.16 -5.49
N ALA A 143 1.51 6.03 -6.16
CA ALA A 143 0.24 5.35 -6.24
C ALA A 143 0.43 3.83 -6.26
N ILE A 144 -0.49 3.10 -5.63
CA ILE A 144 -0.46 1.65 -5.56
C ILE A 144 -1.88 1.11 -5.47
N SER A 145 -2.15 0.07 -6.25
CA SER A 145 -3.43 -0.63 -6.18
C SER A 145 -3.25 -2.14 -6.40
N SER A 146 -4.33 -2.89 -6.32
CA SER A 146 -4.33 -4.32 -6.52
C SER A 146 -5.66 -4.80 -7.12
N GLY A 147 -5.61 -5.85 -7.92
CA GLY A 147 -6.80 -6.46 -8.51
C GLY A 147 -6.59 -7.92 -8.86
N ASN A 148 -7.67 -8.68 -8.91
CA ASN A 148 -7.65 -10.05 -9.39
C ASN A 148 -7.55 -10.04 -10.92
N ILE A 149 -6.82 -11.03 -11.47
CA ILE A 149 -6.80 -11.26 -12.93
C ILE A 149 -7.08 -12.73 -13.24
N ALA A 150 -7.52 -12.99 -14.44
CA ALA A 150 -7.69 -14.34 -14.93
C ALA A 150 -6.32 -15.02 -15.15
N ALA A 151 -6.23 -16.30 -14.87
CA ALA A 151 -5.04 -17.10 -15.22
C ALA A 151 -4.89 -17.20 -16.75
N LYS A 152 -3.67 -17.34 -17.22
CA LYS A 152 -3.32 -17.38 -18.65
C LYS A 152 -2.60 -18.69 -19.00
N GLY A 153 -2.54 -18.99 -20.29
CA GLY A 153 -1.86 -20.17 -20.83
C GLY A 153 -2.42 -21.47 -20.23
N HIS A 154 -1.57 -22.47 -20.05
CA HIS A 154 -1.93 -23.79 -19.52
C HIS A 154 -2.59 -23.78 -18.12
N LEU A 155 -2.41 -22.72 -17.36
CA LEU A 155 -3.07 -22.58 -16.06
C LEU A 155 -4.52 -22.08 -16.14
N ALA A 156 -4.99 -21.60 -17.29
CA ALA A 156 -6.33 -21.04 -17.44
C ALA A 156 -7.42 -22.08 -17.17
N GLU A 157 -7.33 -23.25 -17.80
CA GLU A 157 -8.30 -24.34 -17.63
C GLU A 157 -8.24 -24.93 -16.21
N ILE A 158 -7.04 -25.15 -15.67
CA ILE A 158 -6.85 -25.64 -14.31
C ILE A 158 -7.48 -24.65 -13.31
N SER A 159 -7.28 -23.36 -13.54
CA SER A 159 -7.87 -22.30 -12.71
C SER A 159 -9.40 -22.32 -12.78
N LYS A 160 -9.97 -22.43 -13.99
CA LYS A 160 -11.42 -22.49 -14.21
C LYS A 160 -12.04 -23.73 -13.56
N LYS A 161 -11.42 -24.89 -13.71
CA LYS A 161 -11.88 -26.14 -13.09
C LYS A 161 -11.85 -26.07 -11.57
N LYS A 162 -10.79 -25.50 -10.96
CA LYS A 162 -10.58 -25.47 -9.50
C LYS A 162 -11.28 -24.33 -8.77
N TYR A 163 -11.40 -23.16 -9.40
CA TYR A 163 -11.85 -21.92 -8.75
C TYR A 163 -13.00 -21.21 -9.49
N GLY A 164 -13.51 -21.81 -10.57
CA GLY A 164 -14.53 -21.19 -11.41
C GLY A 164 -13.98 -20.04 -12.30
N ILE A 165 -14.89 -19.33 -12.95
CA ILE A 165 -14.54 -18.18 -13.80
C ILE A 165 -14.19 -17.00 -12.89
N ARG A 166 -12.95 -16.52 -12.98
CA ARG A 166 -12.49 -15.35 -12.21
C ARG A 166 -12.64 -14.09 -13.03
N LYS A 167 -13.29 -13.09 -12.42
CA LYS A 167 -13.41 -11.75 -13.01
C LYS A 167 -12.03 -11.09 -13.11
N CYS A 168 -11.70 -10.59 -14.31
CA CYS A 168 -10.48 -9.80 -14.49
C CYS A 168 -10.74 -8.34 -14.05
N GLU A 169 -10.00 -7.89 -13.03
CA GLU A 169 -10.10 -6.54 -12.46
C GLU A 169 -8.88 -5.67 -12.83
N ARG A 170 -8.05 -6.09 -13.79
CA ARG A 170 -6.86 -5.34 -14.25
C ARG A 170 -7.19 -3.86 -14.52
N ASN A 171 -8.22 -3.64 -15.33
CA ASN A 171 -8.64 -2.29 -15.70
C ASN A 171 -9.06 -1.44 -14.47
N LYS A 172 -9.79 -2.04 -13.54
CA LYS A 172 -10.19 -1.36 -12.29
C LYS A 172 -9.00 -1.05 -11.39
N ALA A 173 -8.01 -1.93 -11.35
CA ALA A 173 -6.79 -1.71 -10.58
C ALA A 173 -5.97 -0.55 -11.16
N LEU A 174 -5.77 -0.52 -12.48
CA LEU A 174 -5.11 0.61 -13.17
C LEU A 174 -5.87 1.92 -12.94
N GLU A 175 -7.19 1.90 -13.08
CA GLU A 175 -8.04 3.07 -12.83
C GLU A 175 -7.89 3.62 -11.41
N LYS A 176 -7.90 2.75 -10.40
CA LYS A 176 -7.65 3.16 -9.00
C LYS A 176 -6.28 3.83 -8.83
N MET A 177 -5.25 3.29 -9.47
CA MET A 177 -3.91 3.89 -9.45
C MET A 177 -3.92 5.27 -10.12
N PHE A 178 -4.55 5.43 -11.30
CA PHE A 178 -4.64 6.72 -11.98
C PHE A 178 -5.43 7.77 -11.20
N LEU A 179 -6.54 7.36 -10.55
CA LEU A 179 -7.30 8.25 -9.67
C LEU A 179 -6.48 8.73 -8.46
N GLN A 180 -5.54 7.91 -7.99
CA GLN A 180 -4.59 8.34 -6.96
C GLN A 180 -3.60 9.37 -7.54
N LEU A 181 -3.05 9.15 -8.74
CA LEU A 181 -2.15 10.11 -9.40
C LEU A 181 -2.80 11.46 -9.68
N LYS A 182 -4.10 11.50 -10.00
CA LYS A 182 -4.84 12.77 -10.16
C LYS A 182 -4.90 13.63 -8.89
N LYS A 183 -4.66 13.05 -7.73
CA LYS A 183 -4.63 13.77 -6.45
C LYS A 183 -3.25 14.34 -6.11
N LEU A 184 -2.24 14.19 -6.97
CA LEU A 184 -0.93 14.80 -6.77
C LEU A 184 -1.01 16.32 -6.80
N GLY A 185 -0.14 16.97 -6.02
CA GLY A 185 -0.01 18.43 -6.01
C GLY A 185 0.48 18.99 -7.36
N SER A 186 1.37 18.27 -8.05
CA SER A 186 1.78 18.63 -9.42
C SER A 186 0.68 18.35 -10.43
N LYS A 187 0.44 19.33 -11.31
CA LYS A 187 -0.57 19.22 -12.39
C LYS A 187 0.00 18.79 -13.73
N ASN A 188 1.32 18.92 -13.90
CA ASN A 188 2.03 18.57 -15.14
C ASN A 188 3.17 17.62 -14.80
N PHE A 189 3.16 16.43 -15.37
CA PHE A 189 4.23 15.44 -15.27
C PHE A 189 4.25 14.55 -16.51
N ILE A 190 5.41 14.00 -16.81
CA ILE A 190 5.59 13.07 -17.92
C ILE A 190 5.33 11.64 -17.40
N LEU A 191 4.47 10.89 -18.08
CA LEU A 191 4.22 9.49 -17.79
C LEU A 191 5.19 8.59 -18.57
N LEU A 192 5.83 7.66 -17.89
CA LEU A 192 6.82 6.74 -18.46
C LEU A 192 6.38 5.29 -18.22
N THR A 193 6.36 4.46 -19.28
CA THR A 193 6.03 3.03 -19.18
C THR A 193 6.84 2.18 -20.16
N ASP A 194 6.69 0.86 -20.05
CA ASP A 194 7.00 -0.04 -21.13
C ASP A 194 5.98 0.10 -22.31
N GLU A 195 6.19 -0.69 -23.36
CA GLU A 195 5.31 -0.73 -24.54
C GLU A 195 4.08 -1.64 -24.37
N SER A 196 3.64 -1.93 -23.15
CA SER A 196 2.45 -2.74 -22.92
C SER A 196 1.23 -2.17 -23.66
N PRO A 197 0.50 -2.99 -24.45
CA PRO A 197 -0.63 -2.54 -25.24
C PRO A 197 -1.84 -2.08 -24.39
N HIS A 198 -1.83 -2.41 -23.09
CA HIS A 198 -2.93 -2.10 -22.18
C HIS A 198 -2.93 -0.64 -21.71
N TYR A 199 -1.80 0.09 -21.82
CA TYR A 199 -1.65 1.42 -21.22
C TYR A 199 -2.15 2.58 -22.08
N PRO A 200 -1.90 2.67 -23.40
CA PRO A 200 -2.15 3.88 -24.17
C PRO A 200 -3.60 4.39 -24.08
N LYS A 201 -4.57 3.50 -24.31
CA LYS A 201 -5.99 3.85 -24.18
C LYS A 201 -6.36 4.41 -22.80
N LYS A 202 -5.76 3.85 -21.75
CA LYS A 202 -6.02 4.27 -20.37
C LYS A 202 -5.35 5.59 -20.04
N VAL A 203 -4.09 5.77 -20.43
CA VAL A 203 -3.38 7.04 -20.26
C VAL A 203 -4.14 8.16 -20.96
N LYS A 204 -4.51 7.99 -22.23
CA LYS A 204 -5.31 8.98 -22.99
C LYS A 204 -6.64 9.33 -22.30
N LYS A 205 -7.31 8.36 -21.67
CA LYS A 205 -8.57 8.60 -20.96
C LYS A 205 -8.39 9.43 -19.68
N TYR A 206 -7.33 9.16 -18.89
CA TYR A 206 -7.17 9.78 -17.58
C TYR A 206 -6.24 11.00 -17.59
N PHE A 207 -5.33 11.09 -18.55
CA PHE A 207 -4.31 12.11 -18.70
C PHE A 207 -4.19 12.54 -20.16
N PRO A 208 -5.27 13.12 -20.78
CA PRO A 208 -5.28 13.43 -22.22
C PRO A 208 -4.23 14.48 -22.62
N ASP A 209 -3.92 15.41 -21.70
CA ASP A 209 -3.06 16.57 -21.94
C ASP A 209 -1.64 16.40 -21.38
N TYR A 210 -1.29 15.15 -20.96
CA TYR A 210 0.02 14.86 -20.36
C TYR A 210 0.94 14.19 -21.36
N ASP A 211 2.23 14.50 -21.27
CA ASP A 211 3.26 13.82 -22.05
C ASP A 211 3.34 12.36 -21.63
N TYR A 212 3.35 11.47 -22.63
CA TYR A 212 3.42 10.03 -22.42
C TYR A 212 4.51 9.40 -23.29
N VAL A 213 5.53 8.87 -22.64
CA VAL A 213 6.68 8.24 -23.29
C VAL A 213 6.72 6.74 -22.98
N ARG A 214 6.96 5.93 -23.99
CA ARG A 214 7.00 4.47 -23.91
C ARG A 214 8.38 3.98 -24.27
N PHE A 215 8.89 3.01 -23.53
CA PHE A 215 10.20 2.42 -23.74
C PHE A 215 10.10 0.94 -24.09
N LYS A 216 10.75 0.53 -25.16
CA LYS A 216 10.84 -0.88 -25.55
C LYS A 216 11.57 -1.68 -24.46
N GLY A 217 10.97 -2.80 -24.05
CA GLY A 217 11.58 -3.73 -23.10
C GLY A 217 12.90 -4.29 -23.66
N ARG A 218 13.97 -4.22 -22.87
CA ARG A 218 15.30 -4.72 -23.23
C ARG A 218 15.77 -5.77 -22.21
N ARG A 219 16.61 -6.69 -22.64
CA ARG A 219 17.20 -7.71 -21.77
C ARG A 219 18.29 -7.08 -20.88
N ALA A 220 18.45 -7.59 -19.65
CA ALA A 220 19.60 -7.24 -18.82
C ALA A 220 20.89 -7.81 -19.43
N CYS A 221 21.95 -6.98 -19.48
CA CYS A 221 23.25 -7.38 -20.05
C CYS A 221 24.09 -8.16 -19.05
N VAL A 222 24.09 -7.71 -17.78
CA VAL A 222 24.96 -8.25 -16.73
C VAL A 222 24.14 -8.52 -15.47
N VAL A 223 24.37 -9.71 -14.89
CA VAL A 223 23.76 -10.06 -13.60
C VAL A 223 24.35 -9.16 -12.50
N GLY A 224 23.47 -8.54 -11.71
CA GLY A 224 23.86 -7.61 -10.63
C GLY A 224 24.00 -6.15 -11.05
N GLN A 225 23.98 -5.84 -12.34
CA GLN A 225 23.97 -4.46 -12.87
C GLN A 225 22.60 -4.16 -13.49
N GLY A 226 21.57 -4.07 -12.62
CA GLY A 226 20.18 -3.90 -13.07
C GLY A 226 19.89 -2.60 -13.81
N GLU A 227 20.78 -1.60 -13.69
CA GLU A 227 20.71 -0.32 -14.40
C GLU A 227 21.15 -0.42 -15.87
N LEU A 228 21.89 -1.47 -16.22
CA LEU A 228 22.39 -1.70 -17.58
C LEU A 228 21.52 -2.72 -18.30
N LYS A 229 21.09 -2.35 -19.49
CA LYS A 229 20.38 -3.20 -20.44
C LYS A 229 21.07 -3.18 -21.79
N GLU A 230 20.73 -4.15 -22.63
CA GLU A 230 21.16 -4.17 -24.03
C GLU A 230 20.84 -2.80 -24.68
N GLY A 231 21.88 -2.10 -25.14
CA GLY A 231 21.79 -0.74 -25.67
C GLY A 231 21.90 0.40 -24.65
N GLY A 232 22.39 0.14 -23.42
CA GLY A 232 22.75 1.17 -22.45
C GLY A 232 21.88 1.20 -21.18
N ARG A 233 21.85 2.35 -20.52
CA ARG A 233 21.13 2.54 -19.26
C ARG A 233 19.62 2.34 -19.43
N ASP A 234 18.99 1.64 -18.48
CA ASP A 234 17.55 1.42 -18.45
C ASP A 234 16.79 2.72 -18.10
N PRO A 235 16.00 3.29 -19.02
CA PRO A 235 15.21 4.49 -18.74
C PRO A 235 14.19 4.29 -17.59
N LEU A 236 13.76 3.04 -17.34
CA LEU A 236 12.83 2.68 -16.28
C LEU A 236 13.53 2.08 -15.06
N PHE A 237 14.87 2.26 -14.92
CA PHE A 237 15.63 1.67 -13.83
C PHE A 237 15.03 1.96 -12.44
N ASN A 238 14.69 3.22 -12.15
CA ASN A 238 14.16 3.61 -10.84
C ASN A 238 12.83 2.94 -10.51
N LEU A 239 11.98 2.73 -11.51
CA LEU A 239 10.74 1.97 -11.40
C LEU A 239 11.04 0.48 -11.12
N ASN A 240 11.91 -0.14 -11.95
CA ASN A 240 12.28 -1.54 -11.84
C ASN A 240 12.97 -1.86 -10.51
N HIS A 241 13.86 -0.96 -10.06
CA HIS A 241 14.53 -1.07 -8.76
C HIS A 241 13.53 -0.98 -7.60
N THR A 242 12.60 -0.04 -7.64
CA THR A 242 11.55 0.06 -6.60
C THR A 242 10.68 -1.20 -6.56
N TYR A 243 10.39 -1.80 -7.70
CA TYR A 243 9.68 -3.10 -7.76
C TYR A 243 10.50 -4.24 -7.17
N ALA A 244 11.80 -4.26 -7.40
CA ALA A 244 12.70 -5.22 -6.77
C ALA A 244 12.69 -5.06 -5.24
N MET A 245 12.77 -3.83 -4.74
CA MET A 245 12.69 -3.52 -3.31
C MET A 245 11.34 -3.94 -2.70
N ILE A 246 10.22 -3.74 -3.39
CA ILE A 246 8.90 -4.21 -2.93
C ILE A 246 8.89 -5.75 -2.82
N ARG A 247 9.43 -6.45 -3.82
CA ARG A 247 9.50 -7.93 -3.80
C ARG A 247 10.40 -8.47 -2.72
N ASP A 248 11.51 -7.79 -2.45
CA ASP A 248 12.45 -8.20 -1.41
C ASP A 248 11.85 -7.96 -0.01
N ASN A 249 11.29 -6.81 0.24
CA ASN A 249 10.87 -6.39 1.57
C ASN A 249 9.45 -6.84 1.95
N VAL A 250 8.52 -6.97 0.99
CA VAL A 250 7.18 -7.52 1.26
C VAL A 250 7.19 -9.03 1.11
N LYS A 251 7.37 -9.74 2.22
CA LYS A 251 7.58 -11.21 2.25
C LYS A 251 6.62 -12.03 1.38
N ARG A 252 5.38 -11.57 1.20
CA ARG A 252 4.37 -12.25 0.37
C ARG A 252 4.63 -12.14 -1.13
N LEU A 253 5.48 -11.20 -1.55
CA LEU A 253 5.82 -10.94 -2.94
C LEU A 253 7.19 -11.48 -3.32
N THR A 254 7.96 -11.98 -2.36
CA THR A 254 9.25 -12.63 -2.61
C THR A 254 9.05 -13.82 -3.56
N ARG A 255 9.88 -13.90 -4.60
CA ARG A 255 9.87 -15.05 -5.53
C ARG A 255 10.23 -16.33 -4.76
N LYS A 256 9.62 -17.44 -5.13
CA LYS A 256 9.84 -18.77 -4.51
C LYS A 256 9.65 -18.74 -2.98
N THR A 257 8.53 -18.17 -2.49
CA THR A 257 8.18 -18.15 -1.06
C THR A 257 6.99 -19.06 -0.75
N TRP A 258 7.00 -19.68 0.43
CA TRP A 258 5.84 -20.34 1.03
C TRP A 258 4.86 -19.35 1.69
N CYS A 259 5.31 -18.10 1.92
CA CYS A 259 4.50 -17.04 2.50
C CYS A 259 3.63 -16.35 1.44
N THR A 260 2.68 -17.09 0.87
CA THR A 260 1.80 -16.56 -0.18
C THR A 260 0.70 -15.67 0.36
N THR A 261 0.19 -14.78 -0.47
CA THR A 261 -1.02 -13.98 -0.19
C THR A 261 -2.22 -14.90 0.00
N LYS A 262 -2.98 -14.71 1.08
CA LYS A 262 -4.20 -15.49 1.36
C LYS A 262 -5.48 -14.71 1.05
N LYS A 263 -5.44 -13.38 1.19
CA LYS A 263 -6.54 -12.44 0.88
C LYS A 263 -5.96 -11.20 0.25
N LEU A 264 -6.52 -10.76 -0.87
CA LEU A 264 -6.07 -9.56 -1.59
C LEU A 264 -6.10 -8.31 -0.69
N LEU A 265 -7.13 -8.16 0.14
CA LEU A 265 -7.23 -7.04 1.09
C LEU A 265 -6.04 -6.96 2.05
N ASN A 266 -5.58 -8.10 2.58
CA ASN A 266 -4.43 -8.12 3.48
C ASN A 266 -3.12 -7.83 2.75
N LEU A 267 -3.00 -8.18 1.48
CA LEU A 267 -1.88 -7.75 0.65
C LEU A 267 -1.92 -6.24 0.41
N ASN A 268 -3.09 -5.69 0.12
CA ASN A 268 -3.26 -4.26 -0.08
C ASN A 268 -2.83 -3.46 1.17
N TYR A 269 -3.18 -3.91 2.38
CA TYR A 269 -2.67 -3.30 3.62
C TYR A 269 -1.13 -3.37 3.70
N MET A 270 -0.53 -4.54 3.41
CA MET A 270 0.92 -4.70 3.45
C MET A 270 1.64 -3.81 2.43
N LEU A 271 1.07 -3.65 1.24
CA LEU A 271 1.61 -2.76 0.21
C LEU A 271 1.62 -1.30 0.66
N HIS A 272 0.53 -0.82 1.28
CA HIS A 272 0.46 0.55 1.78
C HIS A 272 1.35 0.77 3.01
N ILE A 273 1.47 -0.22 3.90
CA ILE A 273 2.43 -0.20 5.01
C ILE A 273 3.86 -0.06 4.47
N TYR A 274 4.20 -0.86 3.46
CA TYR A 274 5.52 -0.80 2.85
C TYR A 274 5.75 0.51 2.07
N ALA A 275 4.78 0.97 1.29
CA ALA A 275 4.88 2.24 0.57
C ALA A 275 5.13 3.42 1.51
N PHE A 276 4.41 3.46 2.65
CA PHE A 276 4.61 4.48 3.67
C PHE A 276 6.00 4.39 4.31
N PHE A 277 6.47 3.19 4.63
CA PHE A 277 7.83 2.94 5.13
C PHE A 277 8.90 3.35 4.12
N HIS A 278 8.75 2.89 2.86
CA HIS A 278 9.68 3.18 1.77
C HIS A 278 9.80 4.69 1.51
N ASN A 279 8.67 5.39 1.44
CA ASN A 279 8.67 6.83 1.20
C ASN A 279 9.37 7.61 2.31
N GLN A 280 9.24 7.20 3.58
CA GLN A 280 10.00 7.81 4.67
C GLN A 280 11.51 7.60 4.50
N LEU A 281 11.97 6.42 4.05
CA LEU A 281 13.38 6.19 3.72
C LEU A 281 13.85 7.09 2.57
N MET A 282 13.03 7.28 1.54
CA MET A 282 13.36 8.16 0.41
C MET A 282 13.43 9.64 0.81
N TYR A 283 12.78 10.04 1.91
CA TYR A 283 12.95 11.35 2.55
C TYR A 283 14.17 11.42 3.49
N GLY A 284 14.98 10.37 3.61
CA GLY A 284 16.09 10.29 4.56
C GLY A 284 15.64 10.18 6.02
N LEU A 285 14.38 9.85 6.27
CA LEU A 285 13.83 9.73 7.61
C LEU A 285 14.02 8.32 8.17
N ARG A 286 14.14 8.21 9.50
CA ARG A 286 14.01 6.89 10.16
C ARG A 286 12.53 6.50 10.19
N PRO A 287 12.11 5.39 9.54
CA PRO A 287 10.70 5.05 9.43
C PRO A 287 10.04 4.87 10.79
N LYS A 288 8.95 5.60 10.98
CA LYS A 288 8.05 5.56 12.13
C LYS A 288 6.64 5.34 11.63
N ILE A 289 5.84 4.61 12.42
CA ILE A 289 4.48 4.33 11.97
C ILE A 289 3.60 5.57 12.09
N PHE A 290 3.86 6.42 13.07
CA PHE A 290 3.19 7.72 13.26
C PHE A 290 4.08 8.68 14.07
N ASN A 291 4.02 9.96 13.73
CA ASN A 291 4.35 11.07 14.60
C ASN A 291 3.02 11.61 15.15
N PHE A 292 2.70 11.30 16.37
CA PHE A 292 1.66 11.99 17.12
C PHE A 292 2.21 12.41 18.47
#